data_11df3810e9989b71891ca0733d57687e
#
_entry.id   11df3810e9989b71891ca0733d57687e
#
_cell.length_a   1.000
_cell.length_b   1.000
_cell.length_c   1.000
_cell.angle_alpha   90.00
_cell.angle_beta   90.00
_cell.angle_gamma   90.00
#
_symmetry.space_group_name_H-M   'P 1'
#
loop_
_entity.id
_entity.type
_entity.pdbx_description
1 polymer ?
#
loop_
_entity_poly.entity_id
_entity_poly.type
_entity_poly.pdbx_seq_one_letter_code
_entity_poly.pdbx_strand_id
1 'polypeptide(L)'
;MTLESYRNFVAIVESGSILAASNKLLIAQPSLSNQLKNIETYYGAKLLIRNRHRLELTDAGRVFYLRAKEICQAEEKLQDEIHNKKTGFSELLKLSIPAGNSA
;
A
#
# COMPACT_ATOMS: atom_id res chain seq x y z
N MET A 1 8.58 1.44 -6.67
CA MET A 1 7.62 0.96 -5.65
C MET A 1 7.18 2.11 -4.77
N THR A 2 5.90 2.20 -4.53
CA THR A 2 5.35 3.23 -3.66
C THR A 2 4.42 2.57 -2.66
N LEU A 3 3.97 3.34 -1.68
CA LEU A 3 3.01 2.84 -0.71
C LEU A 3 1.75 2.34 -1.40
N GLU A 4 1.35 3.01 -2.47
CA GLU A 4 0.18 2.61 -3.22
C GLU A 4 0.34 1.21 -3.80
N SER A 5 1.56 0.84 -4.18
CA SER A 5 1.82 -0.51 -4.70
C SER A 5 1.47 -1.57 -3.66
N TYR A 6 1.83 -1.34 -2.41
CA TYR A 6 1.52 -2.28 -1.34
C TYR A 6 0.01 -2.33 -1.09
N ARG A 7 -0.64 -1.18 -1.07
CA ARG A 7 -2.09 -1.12 -0.88
C ARG A 7 -2.83 -1.87 -1.98
N ASN A 8 -2.39 -1.67 -3.21
CA ASN A 8 -3.07 -2.29 -4.35
C ASN A 8 -2.88 -3.80 -4.34
N PHE A 9 -1.71 -4.28 -3.95
CA PHE A 9 -1.49 -5.70 -3.84
C PHE A 9 -2.42 -6.32 -2.79
N VAL A 10 -2.49 -5.69 -1.63
CA VAL A 10 -3.36 -6.15 -0.55
C VAL A 10 -4.82 -6.18 -1.05
N ALA A 11 -5.24 -5.15 -1.77
CA ALA A 11 -6.60 -5.09 -2.29
C ALA A 11 -6.88 -6.23 -3.28
N ILE A 12 -5.90 -6.57 -4.12
CA ILE A 12 -6.07 -7.69 -5.07
C ILE A 12 -6.29 -8.99 -4.31
N VAL A 13 -5.47 -9.24 -3.30
CA VAL A 13 -5.56 -10.47 -2.52
C VAL A 13 -6.91 -10.53 -1.79
N GLU A 14 -7.28 -9.46 -1.16
CA GLU A 14 -8.51 -9.45 -0.35
C GLU A 14 -9.77 -9.42 -1.18
N SER A 15 -9.69 -8.89 -2.39
CA SER A 15 -10.83 -8.88 -3.29
C SER A 15 -10.99 -10.20 -4.03
N GLY A 16 -9.92 -10.98 -4.11
CA GLY A 16 -9.97 -12.28 -4.75
C GLY A 16 -9.73 -12.27 -6.24
N SER A 17 -9.70 -11.12 -6.88
CA SER A 17 -9.42 -11.02 -8.31
C SER A 17 -8.96 -9.61 -8.65
N ILE A 18 -8.24 -9.51 -9.77
CA ILE A 18 -7.79 -8.20 -10.25
C ILE A 18 -8.99 -7.36 -10.66
N LEU A 19 -9.99 -7.96 -11.27
CA LEU A 19 -11.19 -7.24 -11.68
C LEU A 19 -11.91 -6.63 -10.48
N ALA A 20 -12.15 -7.43 -9.44
CA ALA A 20 -12.83 -6.94 -8.25
C ALA A 20 -12.03 -5.83 -7.59
N ALA A 21 -10.70 -5.98 -7.53
CA ALA A 21 -9.84 -4.95 -6.94
C ALA A 21 -9.87 -3.68 -7.78
N SER A 22 -9.86 -3.80 -9.10
CA SER A 22 -9.88 -2.62 -9.97
C SER A 22 -11.16 -1.83 -9.78
N ASN A 23 -12.28 -2.52 -9.60
CA ASN A 23 -13.56 -1.86 -9.34
C ASN A 23 -13.54 -1.15 -7.99
N LYS A 24 -12.99 -1.80 -6.98
CA LYS A 24 -12.93 -1.24 -5.65
C LYS A 24 -11.99 -0.03 -5.58
N LEU A 25 -10.88 -0.11 -6.28
CA LEU A 25 -9.86 0.94 -6.24
C LEU A 25 -10.11 2.02 -7.28
N LEU A 26 -11.06 1.82 -8.17
CA LEU A 26 -11.35 2.75 -9.27
C LEU A 26 -10.12 2.94 -10.15
N ILE A 27 -9.43 1.86 -10.43
CA ILE A 27 -8.25 1.84 -11.29
C ILE A 27 -8.56 0.91 -12.47
N ALA A 28 -8.13 1.29 -13.67
CA ALA A 28 -8.35 0.45 -14.83
C ALA A 28 -7.66 -0.90 -14.64
N GLN A 29 -8.32 -1.98 -15.03
CA GLN A 29 -7.79 -3.31 -14.85
C GLN A 29 -6.39 -3.51 -15.46
N PRO A 30 -6.12 -3.04 -16.69
CA PRO A 30 -4.77 -3.18 -17.23
C PRO A 30 -3.70 -2.46 -16.42
N SER A 31 -4.05 -1.32 -15.85
CA SER A 31 -3.11 -0.58 -15.00
C SER A 31 -2.78 -1.36 -13.75
N LEU A 32 -3.78 -1.96 -13.14
CA LEU A 32 -3.59 -2.74 -11.93
C LEU A 32 -2.78 -4.01 -12.23
N SER A 33 -3.06 -4.65 -13.36
CA SER A 33 -2.30 -5.82 -13.79
C SER A 33 -0.83 -5.47 -14.01
N ASN A 34 -0.57 -4.32 -14.62
CA ASN A 34 0.79 -3.85 -14.83
C ASN A 34 1.49 -3.58 -13.52
N GLN A 35 0.78 -3.01 -12.58
CA GLN A 35 1.35 -2.73 -11.27
C GLN A 35 1.77 -4.02 -10.58
N LEU A 36 0.95 -5.05 -10.66
CA LEU A 36 1.30 -6.35 -10.10
C LEU A 36 2.57 -6.90 -10.75
N LYS A 37 2.64 -6.81 -12.08
CA LYS A 37 3.83 -7.26 -12.80
C LYS A 37 5.07 -6.50 -12.36
N ASN A 38 4.93 -5.19 -12.18
CA ASN A 38 6.06 -4.37 -11.76
C ASN A 38 6.55 -4.77 -10.37
N ILE A 39 5.62 -5.08 -9.46
CA ILE A 39 5.99 -5.54 -8.13
C ILE A 39 6.77 -6.85 -8.24
N GLU A 40 6.25 -7.79 -9.03
CA GLU A 40 6.90 -9.08 -9.19
C GLU A 40 8.27 -8.95 -9.81
N THR A 41 8.41 -8.05 -10.77
CA THR A 41 9.70 -7.80 -11.39
C THR A 41 10.68 -7.18 -10.39
N TYR A 42 10.20 -6.24 -9.60
CA TYR A 42 11.04 -5.55 -8.63
C TYR A 42 11.63 -6.53 -7.62
N TYR A 43 10.83 -7.48 -7.14
CA TYR A 43 11.30 -8.45 -6.15
C TYR A 43 11.83 -9.73 -6.77
N GLY A 44 11.71 -9.87 -8.08
CA GLY A 44 12.23 -11.05 -8.77
C GLY A 44 11.50 -12.33 -8.40
N ALA A 45 10.21 -12.25 -8.13
CA ALA A 45 9.45 -13.42 -7.70
C ALA A 45 8.01 -13.30 -8.14
N LYS A 46 7.42 -14.44 -8.45
CA LYS A 46 6.00 -14.51 -8.72
C LYS A 46 5.29 -14.47 -7.38
N LEU A 47 4.34 -13.59 -7.23
CA LEU A 47 3.61 -13.44 -5.97
C LEU A 47 2.21 -14.02 -6.03
N LEU A 48 1.59 -13.95 -7.21
CA LEU A 48 0.25 -14.48 -7.43
C LEU A 48 0.27 -15.39 -8.64
N ILE A 49 -0.47 -16.48 -8.57
CA ILE A 49 -0.66 -17.37 -9.71
C ILE A 49 -2.14 -17.59 -9.87
N ARG A 50 -2.55 -17.83 -11.13
CA ARG A 50 -3.92 -18.14 -11.41
C ARG A 50 -4.06 -19.65 -11.48
N ASN A 51 -4.93 -20.19 -10.62
CA ASN A 51 -5.21 -21.61 -10.61
C ASN A 51 -6.69 -21.77 -10.89
N ARG A 52 -7.00 -22.16 -12.12
CA ARG A 52 -8.36 -22.22 -12.64
C ARG A 52 -8.92 -20.80 -12.63
N HIS A 53 -9.95 -20.52 -11.87
CA HIS A 53 -10.54 -19.19 -11.84
C HIS A 53 -10.19 -18.45 -10.56
N ARG A 54 -9.17 -18.91 -9.86
CA ARG A 54 -8.81 -18.33 -8.56
C ARG A 54 -7.40 -17.79 -8.58
N LEU A 55 -7.20 -16.74 -7.83
CA LEU A 55 -5.86 -16.22 -7.59
C LEU A 55 -5.35 -16.86 -6.31
N GLU A 56 -4.13 -17.36 -6.37
CA GLU A 56 -3.51 -17.96 -5.20
C GLU A 56 -2.16 -17.32 -4.94
N LEU A 57 -1.83 -17.17 -3.68
CA LEU A 57 -0.53 -16.63 -3.31
C LEU A 57 0.52 -17.72 -3.42
N THR A 58 1.68 -17.35 -3.96
CA THR A 58 2.85 -18.21 -3.87
C THR A 58 3.40 -18.08 -2.46
N ASP A 59 4.43 -18.85 -2.10
CA ASP A 59 5.08 -18.66 -0.81
C ASP A 59 5.63 -17.26 -0.67
N ALA A 60 6.27 -16.74 -1.73
CA ALA A 60 6.76 -15.37 -1.73
C ALA A 60 5.60 -14.39 -1.61
N GLY A 61 4.47 -14.69 -2.25
CA GLY A 61 3.28 -13.85 -2.17
C GLY A 61 2.72 -13.78 -0.76
N ARG A 62 2.76 -14.88 -0.02
CA ARG A 62 2.29 -14.86 1.37
C ARG A 62 3.14 -13.95 2.23
N VAL A 63 4.45 -14.03 2.06
CA VAL A 63 5.37 -13.16 2.80
C VAL A 63 5.10 -11.70 2.42
N PHE A 64 4.96 -11.46 1.13
CA PHE A 64 4.72 -10.10 0.64
C PHE A 64 3.41 -9.54 1.20
N TYR A 65 2.36 -10.35 1.16
CA TYR A 65 1.05 -9.92 1.64
C TYR A 65 1.09 -9.52 3.12
N LEU A 66 1.69 -10.36 3.96
CA LEU A 66 1.77 -10.07 5.38
C LEU A 66 2.53 -8.78 5.65
N ARG A 67 3.67 -8.61 4.99
CA ARG A 67 4.46 -7.40 5.19
C ARG A 67 3.80 -6.17 4.60
N ALA A 68 3.15 -6.32 3.44
CA ALA A 68 2.44 -5.20 2.83
C ALA A 68 1.30 -4.72 3.74
N LYS A 69 0.60 -5.65 4.38
CA LYS A 69 -0.43 -5.27 5.33
C LYS A 69 0.16 -4.49 6.50
N GLU A 70 1.29 -4.92 7.01
CA GLU A 70 1.96 -4.21 8.11
C GLU A 70 2.36 -2.80 7.69
N ILE A 71 2.89 -2.68 6.48
CA ILE A 71 3.30 -1.39 5.95
C ILE A 71 2.09 -0.45 5.84
N CYS A 72 0.99 -0.96 5.29
CA CYS A 72 -0.23 -0.16 5.14
C CYS A 72 -0.80 0.24 6.49
N GLN A 73 -0.80 -0.68 7.44
CA GLN A 73 -1.30 -0.39 8.78
C GLN A 73 -0.44 0.63 9.50
N ALA A 74 0.87 0.55 9.31
CA ALA A 74 1.78 1.52 9.91
C ALA A 74 1.53 2.91 9.35
N GLU A 75 1.27 2.99 8.05
CA GLU A 75 0.99 4.27 7.42
C GLU A 75 -0.34 4.85 7.91
N GLU A 76 -1.36 4.00 8.07
CA GLU A 76 -2.64 4.44 8.61
C GLU A 76 -2.48 4.96 10.04
N LYS A 77 -1.68 4.26 10.82
CA LYS A 77 -1.41 4.68 12.19
C LYS A 77 -0.68 6.02 12.20
N LEU A 78 0.25 6.19 11.29
CA LEU A 78 0.96 7.46 11.14
C LEU A 78 -0.01 8.59 10.84
N GLN A 79 -0.95 8.36 9.92
CA GLN A 79 -1.94 9.36 9.58
C GLN A 79 -2.78 9.74 10.80
N ASP A 80 -3.20 8.74 11.59
CA ASP A 80 -3.99 8.99 12.78
C ASP A 80 -3.21 9.80 13.81
N GLU A 81 -1.96 9.45 14.00
CA GLU A 81 -1.12 10.15 14.97
C GLU A 81 -0.89 11.60 14.56
N ILE A 82 -0.65 11.83 13.28
CA ILE A 82 -0.47 13.18 12.78
C ILE A 82 -1.77 13.96 12.91
N HIS A 83 -2.90 13.34 12.57
CA HIS A 83 -4.20 13.99 12.67
C HIS A 83 -4.46 14.44 14.11
N ASN A 84 -4.14 13.59 15.07
CA ASN A 84 -4.37 13.90 16.47
C ASN A 84 -3.48 15.02 16.99
N LYS A 85 -2.41 15.35 16.27
CA LYS A 85 -1.50 16.40 16.68
C LYS A 85 -1.71 17.72 15.93
N LYS A 86 -2.71 17.77 15.07
CA LYS A 86 -2.87 18.94 14.21
C LYS A 86 -3.04 20.25 14.98
N THR A 87 -3.77 20.22 16.07
CA THR A 87 -4.01 21.43 16.86
C THR A 87 -2.69 21.93 17.43
N GLY A 88 -1.90 21.00 17.93
CA GLY A 88 -0.59 21.36 18.48
C GLY A 88 0.35 21.79 17.39
N PHE A 89 0.15 21.29 16.17
CA PHE A 89 1.02 21.65 15.07
C PHE A 89 0.97 23.15 14.79
N SER A 90 -0.21 23.74 14.80
CA SER A 90 -0.34 25.17 14.55
C SER A 90 0.41 25.97 15.59
N GLU A 91 0.35 25.55 16.82
CA GLU A 91 1.08 26.26 17.87
C GLU A 91 2.56 26.10 17.73
N LEU A 92 2.99 24.93 17.35
CA LEU A 92 4.42 24.70 17.15
C LEU A 92 4.96 25.58 16.04
N LEU A 93 4.20 25.76 15.00
CA LEU A 93 4.62 26.62 13.91
C LEU A 93 4.81 28.05 14.38
N LYS A 94 3.96 28.51 15.27
CA LYS A 94 4.08 29.85 15.78
C LYS A 94 5.31 30.03 16.64
N LEU A 95 5.67 29.00 17.35
CA LEU A 95 6.79 29.07 18.25
C LEU A 95 8.11 28.78 17.62
N SER A 96 8.12 27.86 16.75
CA SER A 96 9.38 27.34 16.30
C SER A 96 9.82 27.77 14.95
N ILE A 97 9.10 28.61 14.38
CA ILE A 97 9.48 29.07 13.11
C ILE A 97 10.92 29.25 12.98
N PRO A 98 11.47 29.79 13.87
CA PRO A 98 12.80 30.09 13.71
C PRO A 98 13.51 28.87 13.51
N ALA A 99 13.21 28.09 14.12
CA ALA A 99 13.95 27.02 14.17
C ALA A 99 14.20 26.50 12.97
N GLY A 100 13.84 26.86 12.42
CA GLY A 100 14.11 26.31 11.37
C GLY A 100 14.70 25.11 11.60
N ASN A 101 14.82 24.77 11.92
CA ASN A 101 15.26 23.80 11.98
C ASN A 101 14.65 22.88 11.99
N SER A 102 14.45 22.77 11.87
CA SER A 102 14.03 22.10 11.92
C SER A 102 13.73 21.42 11.65
N ALA A 103 14.03 21.18 11.34
CA ALA A 103 13.80 20.60 11.18
C ALA A 103 13.42 20.16 11.11
#